data_e16bb1765c5f537331952423975c7dfb
#
_entry.id   e16bb1765c5f537331952423975c7dfb
#
_cell.length_a   1.000
_cell.length_b   1.000
_cell.length_c   1.000
_cell.angle_alpha   90.00
_cell.angle_beta   90.00
_cell.angle_gamma   90.00
#
_symmetry.space_group_name_H-M   'P 1'
#
loop_
_entity.id
_entity.type
_entity.pdbx_description
1 polymer ?
#
loop_
_entity_poly.entity_id
_entity_poly.type
_entity_poly.pdbx_seq_one_letter_code
_entity_poly.pdbx_strand_id
1 'polypeptide(L)'
;MKPKLISFKLCPFAQRVAIVLLEKKIEFDIEYINLADPPKWLSKISPMGKVPVLQVDNEVLFESGIINEYLNDVYPPNMHPQNPLQKAKDRAWIEFCSELLMRFYAWYIVETKSDFKQELKSLLASLKFVEQQLSNKPFFNDDNFMLIDATYSPLFMRLQIISKALQQDLLKDLPNCAQWSNSLLEKSSVQKSVVEGFEDLFLGFIKSIGSHMAQKINNMPH
;
A
#
# COMPACT_ATOMS: atom_id res chain seq x y z
N MET A 1 10.55 -19.04 15.77
CA MET A 1 9.33 -19.56 15.13
C MET A 1 9.03 -18.76 13.87
N LYS A 2 8.24 -19.30 12.95
CA LYS A 2 7.79 -18.64 11.71
C LYS A 2 6.81 -17.51 12.05
N PRO A 3 7.04 -16.25 11.63
CA PRO A 3 6.12 -15.15 11.89
C PRO A 3 4.75 -15.40 11.26
N LYS A 4 3.69 -14.88 11.89
CA LYS A 4 2.33 -14.96 11.37
C LYS A 4 1.73 -13.55 11.18
N LEU A 5 1.38 -13.23 9.94
CA LEU A 5 0.77 -11.96 9.57
C LEU A 5 -0.77 -12.08 9.61
N ILE A 6 -1.41 -11.31 10.48
CA ILE A 6 -2.86 -11.15 10.49
C ILE A 6 -3.21 -10.01 9.54
N SER A 7 -4.07 -10.27 8.58
CA SER A 7 -4.32 -9.39 7.44
C SER A 7 -5.80 -9.34 7.05
N PHE A 8 -6.13 -8.39 6.21
CA PHE A 8 -7.36 -8.34 5.40
C PHE A 8 -6.96 -8.26 3.93
N LYS A 9 -7.61 -9.03 3.08
CA LYS A 9 -7.19 -9.22 1.66
C LYS A 9 -7.01 -7.92 0.89
N LEU A 10 -7.76 -6.86 1.22
CA LEU A 10 -7.70 -5.56 0.55
C LEU A 10 -6.90 -4.50 1.32
N CYS A 11 -6.31 -4.83 2.48
CA CYS A 11 -5.62 -3.86 3.32
C CYS A 11 -4.26 -3.45 2.70
N PRO A 12 -4.06 -2.18 2.30
CA PRO A 12 -2.78 -1.73 1.76
C PRO A 12 -1.67 -1.70 2.82
N PHE A 13 -2.04 -1.47 4.08
CA PHE A 13 -1.09 -1.47 5.20
C PHE A 13 -0.58 -2.88 5.52
N ALA A 14 -1.41 -3.91 5.41
CA ALA A 14 -0.97 -5.29 5.55
C ALA A 14 -0.15 -5.74 4.32
N GLN A 15 -0.50 -5.26 3.13
CA GLN A 15 0.23 -5.56 1.91
C GLN A 15 1.68 -5.08 1.97
N ARG A 16 1.96 -3.87 2.51
CA ARG A 16 3.36 -3.39 2.62
C ARG A 16 4.22 -4.25 3.56
N VAL A 17 3.60 -4.89 4.58
CA VAL A 17 4.29 -5.86 5.44
C VAL A 17 4.57 -7.15 4.68
N ALA A 18 3.59 -7.66 3.95
CA ALA A 18 3.77 -8.84 3.10
C ALA A 18 4.88 -8.64 2.05
N ILE A 19 4.97 -7.44 1.44
CA ILE A 19 6.05 -7.10 0.50
C ILE A 19 7.42 -7.21 1.17
N VAL A 20 7.59 -6.66 2.38
CA VAL A 20 8.87 -6.71 3.10
C VAL A 20 9.24 -8.13 3.48
N LEU A 21 8.29 -8.93 3.96
CA LEU A 21 8.50 -10.34 4.27
C LEU A 21 8.98 -11.13 3.03
N LEU A 22 8.33 -10.90 1.89
CA LEU A 22 8.66 -11.54 0.62
C LEU A 22 10.01 -11.06 0.06
N GLU A 23 10.30 -9.77 0.11
CA GLU A 23 11.56 -9.19 -0.38
C GLU A 23 12.75 -9.70 0.41
N LYS A 24 12.58 -9.84 1.73
CA LYS A 24 13.59 -10.42 2.62
C LYS A 24 13.62 -11.96 2.61
N LYS A 25 12.74 -12.60 1.83
CA LYS A 25 12.60 -14.06 1.73
C LYS A 25 12.36 -14.73 3.10
N ILE A 26 11.63 -14.05 3.96
CA ILE A 26 11.24 -14.59 5.27
C ILE A 26 10.04 -15.51 5.04
N GLU A 27 10.13 -16.76 5.52
CA GLU A 27 8.96 -17.63 5.56
C GLU A 27 7.99 -17.15 6.63
N PHE A 28 6.72 -16.98 6.26
CA PHE A 28 5.66 -16.54 7.17
C PHE A 28 4.33 -17.21 6.85
N ASP A 29 3.46 -17.27 7.85
CA ASP A 29 2.07 -17.62 7.67
C ASP A 29 1.23 -16.35 7.55
N ILE A 30 0.13 -16.41 6.79
CA ILE A 30 -0.82 -15.32 6.69
C ILE A 30 -2.23 -15.80 7.06
N GLU A 31 -2.89 -15.07 7.95
CA GLU A 31 -4.30 -15.28 8.28
C GLU A 31 -5.12 -14.07 7.83
N TYR A 32 -6.04 -14.30 6.90
CA TYR A 32 -6.97 -13.27 6.46
C TYR A 32 -8.24 -13.29 7.31
N ILE A 33 -8.59 -12.13 7.88
CA ILE A 33 -9.80 -11.95 8.67
C ILE A 33 -10.83 -11.08 7.91
N ASN A 34 -12.10 -11.20 8.32
CA ASN A 34 -13.15 -10.30 7.85
C ASN A 34 -13.28 -9.11 8.80
N LEU A 35 -13.01 -7.90 8.32
CA LEU A 35 -13.12 -6.68 9.13
C LEU A 35 -14.57 -6.21 9.35
N ALA A 36 -15.54 -6.70 8.58
CA ALA A 36 -16.96 -6.43 8.82
C ALA A 36 -17.53 -7.29 9.96
N ASP A 37 -16.90 -8.45 10.24
CA ASP A 37 -17.21 -9.33 11.36
C ASP A 37 -15.88 -9.85 11.93
N PRO A 38 -15.15 -9.01 12.68
CA PRO A 38 -13.83 -9.36 13.15
C PRO A 38 -13.88 -10.40 14.27
N PRO A 39 -12.93 -11.35 14.30
CA PRO A 39 -12.88 -12.34 15.35
C PRO A 39 -12.64 -11.69 16.71
N LYS A 40 -13.30 -12.19 17.76
CA LYS A 40 -13.23 -11.63 19.13
C LYS A 40 -11.81 -11.53 19.70
N TRP A 41 -10.91 -12.39 19.25
CA TRP A 41 -9.52 -12.35 19.69
C TRP A 41 -8.73 -11.16 19.13
N LEU A 42 -9.18 -10.54 18.02
CA LEU A 42 -8.46 -9.43 17.40
C LEU A 42 -8.28 -8.25 18.37
N SER A 43 -9.31 -7.90 19.15
CA SER A 43 -9.26 -6.81 20.13
C SER A 43 -8.27 -7.06 21.28
N LYS A 44 -7.84 -8.30 21.49
CA LYS A 44 -6.82 -8.65 22.50
C LYS A 44 -5.41 -8.40 22.00
N ILE A 45 -5.19 -8.40 20.70
CA ILE A 45 -3.86 -8.27 20.07
C ILE A 45 -3.70 -7.00 19.23
N SER A 46 -4.80 -6.32 18.90
CA SER A 46 -4.80 -5.05 18.19
C SER A 46 -5.63 -4.04 18.98
N PRO A 47 -4.99 -3.07 19.65
CA PRO A 47 -5.70 -2.08 20.50
C PRO A 47 -6.77 -1.28 19.75
N MET A 48 -6.56 -1.06 18.45
CA MET A 48 -7.49 -0.33 17.58
C MET A 48 -8.36 -1.25 16.72
N GLY A 49 -8.31 -2.58 16.91
CA GLY A 49 -9.02 -3.54 16.07
C GLY A 49 -8.60 -3.53 14.60
N LYS A 50 -7.41 -3.04 14.29
CA LYS A 50 -6.90 -2.87 12.91
C LYS A 50 -5.93 -3.99 12.52
N VAL A 51 -5.72 -4.14 11.23
CA VAL A 51 -4.65 -4.93 10.62
C VAL A 51 -3.69 -4.01 9.84
N PRO A 52 -2.41 -4.40 9.66
CA PRO A 52 -1.80 -5.68 10.04
C PRO A 52 -1.49 -5.82 11.52
N VAL A 53 -1.41 -7.07 11.94
CA VAL A 53 -0.76 -7.48 13.18
C VAL A 53 0.26 -8.57 12.82
N LEU A 54 1.48 -8.48 13.35
CA LEU A 54 2.50 -9.51 13.19
C LEU A 54 2.70 -10.23 14.53
N GLN A 55 2.48 -11.54 14.55
CA GLN A 55 2.82 -12.40 15.67
C GLN A 55 4.21 -12.99 15.45
N VAL A 56 5.09 -12.80 16.42
CA VAL A 56 6.46 -13.35 16.45
C VAL A 56 6.64 -14.03 17.79
N ASP A 57 6.79 -15.33 17.76
CA ASP A 57 6.82 -16.17 18.96
C ASP A 57 5.57 -15.93 19.85
N ASN A 58 5.75 -15.41 21.05
CA ASN A 58 4.68 -15.08 21.99
C ASN A 58 4.34 -13.57 21.99
N GLU A 59 4.97 -12.79 21.14
CA GLU A 59 4.83 -11.34 21.07
C GLU A 59 3.98 -10.90 19.87
N VAL A 60 3.42 -9.72 19.99
CA VAL A 60 2.53 -9.13 19.00
C VAL A 60 2.99 -7.72 18.65
N LEU A 61 3.16 -7.46 17.37
CA LEU A 61 3.48 -6.14 16.83
C LEU A 61 2.30 -5.63 16.00
N PHE A 62 1.98 -4.37 16.16
CA PHE A 62 1.00 -3.64 15.36
C PHE A 62 1.63 -2.36 14.81
N GLU A 63 0.91 -1.61 13.94
CA GLU A 63 1.41 -0.54 13.09
C GLU A 63 2.39 -1.04 12.02
N SER A 64 1.93 -1.03 10.79
CA SER A 64 2.67 -1.62 9.66
C SER A 64 4.04 -0.98 9.40
N GLY A 65 4.21 0.32 9.70
CA GLY A 65 5.52 0.99 9.63
C GLY A 65 6.48 0.40 10.66
N ILE A 66 6.02 0.23 11.90
CA ILE A 66 6.82 -0.34 13.00
C ILE A 66 7.14 -1.82 12.75
N ILE A 67 6.18 -2.57 12.23
CA ILE A 67 6.40 -3.96 11.82
C ILE A 67 7.53 -4.03 10.76
N ASN A 68 7.50 -3.15 9.77
CA ASN A 68 8.52 -3.13 8.72
C ASN A 68 9.90 -2.72 9.26
N GLU A 69 9.97 -1.77 10.20
CA GLU A 69 11.23 -1.42 10.88
C GLU A 69 11.79 -2.61 11.66
N TYR A 70 10.94 -3.30 12.45
CA TYR A 70 11.34 -4.51 13.16
C TYR A 70 11.90 -5.58 12.20
N LEU A 71 11.17 -5.88 11.11
CA LEU A 71 11.64 -6.83 10.11
C LEU A 71 12.95 -6.40 9.46
N ASN A 72 13.15 -5.09 9.29
CA ASN A 72 14.38 -4.56 8.75
C ASN A 72 15.56 -4.70 9.71
N ASP A 73 15.35 -4.49 11.01
CA ASP A 73 16.39 -4.56 12.03
C ASP A 73 16.83 -6.00 12.32
N VAL A 74 15.89 -6.95 12.25
CA VAL A 74 16.15 -8.36 12.57
C VAL A 74 16.67 -9.17 11.39
N TYR A 75 16.20 -8.89 10.17
CA TYR A 75 16.51 -9.71 9.00
C TYR A 75 17.31 -8.92 7.95
N PRO A 76 18.53 -9.40 7.57
CA PRO A 76 19.28 -8.81 6.48
C PRO A 76 18.64 -9.10 5.11
N PRO A 77 18.96 -8.32 4.05
CA PRO A 77 19.76 -7.09 4.09
C PRO A 77 19.01 -5.89 4.65
N ASN A 78 19.75 -4.85 5.08
CA ASN A 78 19.15 -3.58 5.48
C ASN A 78 18.48 -2.92 4.25
N MET A 79 17.23 -2.49 4.42
CA MET A 79 16.42 -1.81 3.38
C MET A 79 16.27 -0.31 3.64
N HIS A 80 17.17 0.29 4.41
CA HIS A 80 17.31 1.74 4.57
C HIS A 80 18.66 2.24 4.05
N PRO A 81 18.76 3.52 3.63
CA PRO A 81 20.04 4.15 3.38
C PRO A 81 20.96 4.10 4.61
N GLN A 82 22.28 3.97 4.37
CA GLN A 82 23.27 3.99 5.43
C GLN A 82 23.42 5.37 6.09
N ASN A 83 23.21 6.44 5.33
CA ASN A 83 23.27 7.81 5.84
C ASN A 83 22.08 8.08 6.77
N PRO A 84 22.29 8.48 8.04
CA PRO A 84 21.21 8.68 9.00
C PRO A 84 20.21 9.78 8.59
N LEU A 85 20.68 10.85 7.95
CA LEU A 85 19.80 11.93 7.48
C LEU A 85 18.91 11.45 6.33
N GLN A 86 19.47 10.69 5.38
CA GLN A 86 18.69 10.12 4.28
C GLN A 86 17.67 9.11 4.82
N LYS A 87 18.07 8.24 5.75
CA LYS A 87 17.16 7.33 6.45
C LYS A 87 16.00 8.08 7.11
N ALA A 88 16.29 9.21 7.77
CA ALA A 88 15.25 10.03 8.40
C ALA A 88 14.29 10.66 7.36
N LYS A 89 14.83 11.13 6.22
CA LYS A 89 14.01 11.63 5.10
C LYS A 89 13.11 10.54 4.54
N ASP A 90 13.63 9.34 4.30
CA ASP A 90 12.84 8.21 3.81
C ASP A 90 11.69 7.87 4.77
N ARG A 91 11.96 7.84 6.08
CA ARG A 91 10.94 7.62 7.10
C ARG A 91 9.84 8.69 7.07
N ALA A 92 10.20 9.96 6.85
CA ALA A 92 9.20 11.01 6.68
C ALA A 92 8.31 10.77 5.45
N TRP A 93 8.88 10.32 4.33
CA TRP A 93 8.11 9.97 3.13
C TRP A 93 7.30 8.67 3.30
N ILE A 94 7.76 7.73 4.11
CA ILE A 94 7.00 6.53 4.52
C ILE A 94 5.73 6.93 5.28
N GLU A 95 5.84 7.86 6.25
CA GLU A 95 4.67 8.39 6.96
C GLU A 95 3.75 9.17 6.04
N PHE A 96 4.31 9.99 5.14
CA PHE A 96 3.52 10.69 4.12
C PHE A 96 2.71 9.74 3.23
N CYS A 97 3.24 8.56 2.91
CA CYS A 97 2.49 7.53 2.18
C CYS A 97 1.26 7.02 2.96
N SER A 98 1.31 6.99 4.27
CA SER A 98 0.16 6.61 5.09
C SER A 98 -1.01 7.60 4.92
N GLU A 99 -0.70 8.90 4.86
CA GLU A 99 -1.67 9.95 4.53
C GLU A 99 -2.19 9.83 3.09
N LEU A 100 -1.31 9.51 2.13
CA LEU A 100 -1.73 9.28 0.74
C LEU A 100 -2.70 8.11 0.61
N LEU A 101 -2.47 7.03 1.33
CA LEU A 101 -3.39 5.88 1.35
C LEU A 101 -4.76 6.26 1.93
N MET A 102 -4.81 7.11 2.95
CA MET A 102 -6.07 7.61 3.51
C MET A 102 -6.80 8.56 2.55
N ARG A 103 -6.07 9.45 1.85
CA ARG A 103 -6.64 10.30 0.78
C ARG A 103 -7.15 9.47 -0.40
N PHE A 104 -6.40 8.45 -0.78
CA PHE A 104 -6.82 7.51 -1.82
C PHE A 104 -8.11 6.78 -1.41
N TYR A 105 -8.21 6.33 -0.16
CA TYR A 105 -9.42 5.73 0.39
C TYR A 105 -10.59 6.72 0.33
N ALA A 106 -10.40 7.95 0.85
CA ALA A 106 -11.41 9.00 0.81
C ALA A 106 -11.92 9.23 -0.62
N TRP A 107 -11.03 9.30 -1.60
CA TRP A 107 -11.39 9.52 -2.99
C TRP A 107 -12.36 8.48 -3.56
N TYR A 108 -12.16 7.19 -3.29
CA TYR A 108 -13.01 6.18 -3.90
C TYR A 108 -14.31 5.88 -3.13
N ILE A 109 -14.46 6.39 -1.90
CA ILE A 109 -15.68 6.17 -1.10
C ILE A 109 -16.71 7.30 -1.19
N VAL A 110 -16.33 8.50 -1.64
CA VAL A 110 -17.25 9.65 -1.69
C VAL A 110 -18.40 9.45 -2.68
N GLU A 111 -19.58 9.94 -2.31
CA GLU A 111 -20.81 9.71 -3.06
C GLU A 111 -21.05 10.74 -4.16
N THR A 112 -20.61 12.00 -3.96
CA THR A 112 -20.92 13.08 -4.89
C THR A 112 -19.82 13.29 -5.93
N LYS A 113 -20.22 13.72 -7.13
CA LYS A 113 -19.29 14.12 -8.20
C LYS A 113 -18.36 15.27 -7.79
N SER A 114 -18.88 16.20 -6.95
CA SER A 114 -18.10 17.34 -6.45
C SER A 114 -16.94 16.86 -5.59
N ASP A 115 -17.25 16.05 -4.56
CA ASP A 115 -16.28 15.54 -3.61
C ASP A 115 -15.28 14.61 -4.30
N PHE A 116 -15.77 13.76 -5.23
CA PHE A 116 -14.91 12.92 -6.06
C PHE A 116 -13.84 13.71 -6.81
N LYS A 117 -14.21 14.84 -7.43
CA LYS A 117 -13.25 15.70 -8.11
C LYS A 117 -12.30 16.39 -7.15
N GLN A 118 -12.82 16.82 -5.99
CA GLN A 118 -12.01 17.50 -4.98
C GLN A 118 -10.97 16.55 -4.34
N GLU A 119 -11.39 15.33 -3.97
CA GLU A 119 -10.49 14.33 -3.40
C GLU A 119 -9.43 13.87 -4.41
N LEU A 120 -9.80 13.66 -5.68
CA LEU A 120 -8.83 13.36 -6.72
C LEU A 120 -7.80 14.49 -6.87
N LYS A 121 -8.26 15.75 -6.92
CA LYS A 121 -7.37 16.91 -6.99
C LYS A 121 -6.41 16.96 -5.80
N SER A 122 -6.90 16.69 -4.60
CA SER A 122 -6.10 16.66 -3.36
C SER A 122 -5.06 15.54 -3.38
N LEU A 123 -5.44 14.35 -3.83
CA LEU A 123 -4.54 13.20 -3.98
C LEU A 123 -3.44 13.49 -5.00
N LEU A 124 -3.79 14.00 -6.18
CA LEU A 124 -2.81 14.33 -7.23
C LEU A 124 -1.89 15.49 -6.81
N ALA A 125 -2.41 16.48 -6.08
CA ALA A 125 -1.58 17.55 -5.52
C ALA A 125 -0.56 17.00 -4.51
N SER A 126 -0.95 16.03 -3.70
CA SER A 126 -0.03 15.37 -2.76
C SER A 126 1.01 14.50 -3.50
N LEU A 127 0.62 13.79 -4.56
CA LEU A 127 1.56 13.03 -5.38
C LEU A 127 2.57 13.91 -6.11
N LYS A 128 2.26 15.19 -6.40
CA LYS A 128 3.24 16.15 -6.96
C LYS A 128 4.41 16.42 -6.02
N PHE A 129 4.23 16.35 -4.71
CA PHE A 129 5.36 16.46 -3.77
C PHE A 129 6.26 15.23 -3.87
N VAL A 130 5.70 14.04 -4.06
CA VAL A 130 6.46 12.80 -4.27
C VAL A 130 7.21 12.86 -5.60
N GLU A 131 6.55 13.29 -6.67
CA GLU A 131 7.13 13.49 -8.00
C GLU A 131 8.43 14.32 -7.96
N GLN A 132 8.45 15.37 -7.13
CA GLN A 132 9.60 16.27 -6.99
C GLN A 132 10.79 15.63 -6.23
N GLN A 133 10.56 14.52 -5.51
CA GLN A 133 11.63 13.81 -4.80
C GLN A 133 12.28 12.73 -5.66
N LEU A 134 11.54 12.25 -6.66
CA LEU A 134 11.99 11.19 -7.53
C LEU A 134 13.01 11.68 -8.56
N SER A 135 13.93 10.82 -8.90
CA SER A 135 14.90 11.01 -9.97
C SER A 135 14.66 10.00 -11.09
N ASN A 136 15.45 10.06 -12.15
CA ASN A 136 15.39 9.07 -13.23
C ASN A 136 16.06 7.73 -12.80
N LYS A 137 15.60 7.18 -11.68
CA LYS A 137 16.04 5.90 -11.09
C LYS A 137 14.85 4.94 -10.99
N PRO A 138 15.11 3.61 -11.02
CA PRO A 138 14.01 2.63 -10.94
C PRO A 138 13.29 2.65 -9.59
N PHE A 139 13.98 3.03 -8.50
CA PHE A 139 13.40 3.11 -7.15
C PHE A 139 13.61 4.50 -6.55
N PHE A 140 12.99 4.76 -5.40
CA PHE A 140 12.91 6.10 -4.80
C PHE A 140 14.28 6.78 -4.64
N ASN A 141 15.26 6.06 -4.11
CA ASN A 141 16.60 6.61 -3.88
C ASN A 141 17.58 6.32 -5.03
N ASP A 142 17.60 5.06 -5.49
CA ASP A 142 18.59 4.58 -6.48
C ASP A 142 18.12 3.30 -7.22
N ASP A 143 19.05 2.36 -7.45
CA ASP A 143 18.78 1.11 -8.14
C ASP A 143 18.35 -0.03 -7.18
N ASN A 144 18.29 0.24 -5.88
CA ASN A 144 17.96 -0.75 -4.86
C ASN A 144 16.54 -0.52 -4.29
N PHE A 145 15.76 -1.62 -4.24
CA PHE A 145 14.44 -1.60 -3.62
C PHE A 145 14.56 -1.52 -2.10
N MET A 146 13.93 -0.51 -1.49
CA MET A 146 14.02 -0.19 -0.06
C MET A 146 12.65 -0.18 0.63
N LEU A 147 12.61 0.08 1.95
CA LEU A 147 11.35 0.12 2.71
C LEU A 147 10.38 1.17 2.19
N ILE A 148 10.88 2.29 1.70
CA ILE A 148 10.05 3.33 1.10
C ILE A 148 9.33 2.80 -0.16
N ASP A 149 10.01 2.03 -0.99
CA ASP A 149 9.46 1.41 -2.19
C ASP A 149 8.37 0.39 -1.84
N ALA A 150 8.64 -0.47 -0.85
CA ALA A 150 7.66 -1.42 -0.32
C ALA A 150 6.40 -0.69 0.21
N THR A 151 6.58 0.49 0.79
CA THR A 151 5.50 1.27 1.39
C THR A 151 4.57 1.89 0.35
N TYR A 152 5.10 2.38 -0.77
CA TYR A 152 4.31 3.00 -1.85
C TYR A 152 3.70 1.99 -2.83
N SER A 153 4.26 0.80 -2.94
CA SER A 153 3.78 -0.24 -3.88
C SER A 153 2.28 -0.53 -3.79
N PRO A 154 1.65 -0.63 -2.60
CA PRO A 154 0.21 -0.84 -2.49
C PRO A 154 -0.64 0.31 -3.06
N LEU A 155 -0.20 1.55 -2.94
CA LEU A 155 -0.88 2.71 -3.49
C LEU A 155 -0.83 2.69 -5.01
N PHE A 156 0.35 2.51 -5.60
CA PHE A 156 0.51 2.50 -7.05
C PHE A 156 -0.18 1.31 -7.71
N MET A 157 -0.18 0.13 -7.08
CA MET A 157 -0.96 -1.02 -7.57
C MET A 157 -2.45 -0.67 -7.70
N ARG A 158 -3.03 -0.03 -6.70
CA ARG A 158 -4.45 0.36 -6.72
C ARG A 158 -4.74 1.50 -7.67
N LEU A 159 -3.85 2.47 -7.79
CA LEU A 159 -3.95 3.55 -8.78
C LEU A 159 -3.94 2.99 -10.20
N GLN A 160 -3.08 2.00 -10.50
CA GLN A 160 -3.03 1.35 -11.80
C GLN A 160 -4.35 0.59 -12.10
N ILE A 161 -4.87 -0.17 -11.14
CA ILE A 161 -6.15 -0.87 -11.28
C ILE A 161 -7.29 0.12 -11.59
N ILE A 162 -7.38 1.22 -10.84
CA ILE A 162 -8.41 2.24 -11.07
C ILE A 162 -8.18 2.99 -12.38
N SER A 163 -6.94 3.32 -12.74
CA SER A 163 -6.63 3.95 -14.04
C SER A 163 -7.14 3.09 -15.19
N LYS A 164 -6.91 1.78 -15.14
CA LYS A 164 -7.39 0.82 -16.14
C LYS A 164 -8.91 0.75 -16.15
N ALA A 165 -9.55 0.63 -14.97
CA ALA A 165 -11.00 0.53 -14.86
C ALA A 165 -11.73 1.81 -15.32
N LEU A 166 -11.13 2.98 -15.16
CA LEU A 166 -11.66 4.28 -15.60
C LEU A 166 -11.22 4.65 -17.03
N GLN A 167 -10.38 3.84 -17.69
CA GLN A 167 -9.73 4.17 -18.96
C GLN A 167 -9.09 5.57 -18.94
N GLN A 168 -8.48 5.92 -17.81
CA GLN A 168 -7.87 7.24 -17.56
C GLN A 168 -6.49 7.06 -16.94
N ASP A 169 -5.46 7.61 -17.57
CA ASP A 169 -4.13 7.68 -16.97
C ASP A 169 -4.10 8.72 -15.86
N LEU A 170 -4.09 8.24 -14.61
CA LEU A 170 -4.06 9.09 -13.42
C LEU A 170 -2.68 9.71 -13.15
N LEU A 171 -1.61 9.14 -13.71
CA LEU A 171 -0.23 9.60 -13.53
C LEU A 171 0.33 10.35 -14.74
N LYS A 172 -0.49 10.67 -15.75
CA LYS A 172 -0.05 11.30 -17.01
C LYS A 172 0.79 12.58 -16.85
N ASP A 173 0.52 13.36 -15.78
CA ASP A 173 1.23 14.61 -15.46
C ASP A 173 2.31 14.42 -14.38
N LEU A 174 2.68 13.16 -14.05
CA LEU A 174 3.61 12.74 -13.01
C LEU A 174 4.55 11.64 -13.54
N PRO A 175 5.43 11.98 -14.50
CA PRO A 175 6.21 10.98 -15.24
C PRO A 175 7.17 10.17 -14.38
N ASN A 176 7.80 10.76 -13.34
CA ASN A 176 8.69 10.03 -12.43
C ASN A 176 7.89 9.06 -11.55
N CYS A 177 6.71 9.47 -11.05
CA CYS A 177 5.79 8.57 -10.34
C CYS A 177 5.32 7.44 -11.23
N ALA A 178 5.03 7.69 -12.51
CA ALA A 178 4.62 6.66 -13.46
C ALA A 178 5.76 5.65 -13.72
N GLN A 179 6.98 6.13 -13.93
CA GLN A 179 8.16 5.27 -14.07
C GLN A 179 8.41 4.45 -12.81
N TRP A 180 8.41 5.08 -11.64
CA TRP A 180 8.59 4.40 -10.36
C TRP A 180 7.50 3.35 -10.12
N SER A 181 6.23 3.69 -10.36
CA SER A 181 5.10 2.76 -10.30
C SER A 181 5.35 1.50 -11.13
N ASN A 182 5.81 1.64 -12.37
CA ASN A 182 6.12 0.51 -13.24
C ASN A 182 7.21 -0.38 -12.63
N SER A 183 8.33 0.21 -12.19
CA SER A 183 9.42 -0.53 -11.54
C SER A 183 8.97 -1.28 -10.27
N LEU A 184 8.11 -0.65 -9.46
CA LEU A 184 7.54 -1.28 -8.26
C LEU A 184 6.66 -2.48 -8.61
N LEU A 185 5.78 -2.35 -9.61
CA LEU A 185 4.81 -3.39 -9.97
C LEU A 185 5.43 -4.56 -10.73
N GLU A 186 6.64 -4.40 -11.28
CA GLU A 186 7.43 -5.50 -11.86
C GLU A 186 8.08 -6.38 -10.78
N LYS A 187 8.21 -5.92 -9.53
CA LYS A 187 8.79 -6.69 -8.43
C LYS A 187 7.94 -7.92 -8.09
N SER A 188 8.57 -9.08 -8.10
CA SER A 188 7.91 -10.34 -7.72
C SER A 188 7.35 -10.31 -6.30
N SER A 189 8.04 -9.64 -5.35
CA SER A 189 7.57 -9.43 -3.98
C SER A 189 6.29 -8.60 -3.93
N VAL A 190 6.13 -7.62 -4.81
CA VAL A 190 4.92 -6.80 -4.92
C VAL A 190 3.78 -7.59 -5.54
N GLN A 191 4.02 -8.30 -6.64
CA GLN A 191 3.00 -9.11 -7.32
C GLN A 191 2.44 -10.24 -6.44
N LYS A 192 3.32 -10.91 -5.68
CA LYS A 192 2.96 -12.02 -4.77
C LYS A 192 2.41 -11.58 -3.42
N SER A 193 2.40 -10.27 -3.12
CA SER A 193 1.93 -9.73 -1.84
C SER A 193 0.41 -9.69 -1.69
N VAL A 194 -0.31 -9.98 -2.75
CA VAL A 194 -1.78 -9.99 -2.81
C VAL A 194 -2.30 -11.37 -3.18
N VAL A 195 -3.58 -11.61 -2.90
CA VAL A 195 -4.25 -12.86 -3.27
C VAL A 195 -4.46 -12.95 -4.78
N GLU A 196 -4.59 -14.16 -5.29
CA GLU A 196 -5.03 -14.40 -6.67
C GLU A 196 -6.39 -13.70 -6.92
N GLY A 197 -6.54 -13.09 -8.10
CA GLY A 197 -7.76 -12.33 -8.44
C GLY A 197 -7.92 -11.02 -7.67
N PHE A 198 -6.82 -10.44 -7.13
CA PHE A 198 -6.86 -9.22 -6.33
C PHE A 198 -7.52 -8.03 -7.06
N GLU A 199 -7.28 -7.86 -8.37
CA GLU A 199 -7.89 -6.79 -9.18
C GLU A 199 -9.42 -6.90 -9.15
N ASP A 200 -9.95 -8.09 -9.42
CA ASP A 200 -11.40 -8.34 -9.42
C ASP A 200 -12.01 -8.16 -8.04
N LEU A 201 -11.31 -8.65 -7.01
CA LEU A 201 -11.74 -8.50 -5.62
C LEU A 201 -11.80 -7.04 -5.19
N PHE A 202 -10.79 -6.24 -5.57
CA PHE A 202 -10.73 -4.81 -5.24
C PHE A 202 -11.79 -4.01 -6.00
N LEU A 203 -11.95 -4.24 -7.31
CA LEU A 203 -12.99 -3.58 -8.09
C LEU A 203 -14.40 -4.01 -7.64
N GLY A 204 -14.59 -5.28 -7.29
CA GLY A 204 -15.84 -5.77 -6.71
C GLY A 204 -16.19 -5.05 -5.39
N PHE A 205 -15.19 -4.85 -4.53
CA PHE A 205 -15.38 -4.08 -3.30
C PHE A 205 -15.76 -2.63 -3.59
N ILE A 206 -15.07 -1.93 -4.50
CA ILE A 206 -15.42 -0.55 -4.89
C ILE A 206 -16.85 -0.49 -5.43
N LYS A 207 -17.25 -1.42 -6.31
CA LYS A 207 -18.61 -1.47 -6.86
C LYS A 207 -19.68 -1.66 -5.78
N SER A 208 -19.36 -2.36 -4.68
CA SER A 208 -20.28 -2.62 -3.57
C SER A 208 -20.52 -1.43 -2.63
N ILE A 209 -19.64 -0.43 -2.63
CA ILE A 209 -19.73 0.73 -1.73
C ILE A 209 -20.84 1.71 -2.14
N GLY A 210 -21.27 1.72 -3.42
CA GLY A 210 -22.28 2.67 -3.92
C GLY A 210 -21.75 4.09 -4.14
N SER A 211 -20.44 4.29 -4.13
CA SER A 211 -19.77 5.59 -4.31
C SER A 211 -19.87 6.14 -5.74
N HIS A 212 -19.47 7.40 -5.94
CA HIS A 212 -19.35 7.97 -7.28
C HIS A 212 -18.34 7.21 -8.14
N MET A 213 -17.27 6.67 -7.55
CA MET A 213 -16.31 5.79 -8.22
C MET A 213 -17.00 4.52 -8.75
N ALA A 214 -17.82 3.87 -7.92
CA ALA A 214 -18.59 2.69 -8.32
C ALA A 214 -19.48 2.97 -9.53
N GLN A 215 -20.20 4.12 -9.52
CA GLN A 215 -21.04 4.55 -10.64
C GLN A 215 -20.21 4.73 -11.92
N LYS A 216 -19.03 5.38 -11.82
CA LYS A 216 -18.17 5.58 -12.99
C LYS A 216 -17.69 4.25 -13.57
N ILE A 217 -17.20 3.32 -12.73
CA ILE A 217 -16.70 2.01 -13.19
C ILE A 217 -17.81 1.20 -13.84
N ASN A 218 -19.02 1.19 -13.25
CA ASN A 218 -20.18 0.45 -13.82
C ASN A 218 -20.67 1.01 -15.16
N ASN A 219 -20.44 2.28 -15.44
CA ASN A 219 -20.84 2.94 -16.68
C ASN A 219 -19.76 2.92 -17.79
N MET A 220 -18.59 2.32 -17.52
CA MET A 220 -17.56 2.16 -18.56
C MET A 220 -17.97 1.04 -19.52
N PRO A 221 -17.82 1.24 -20.83
CA PRO A 221 -18.02 0.17 -21.80
C PRO A 221 -16.96 -0.93 -21.57
N HIS A 222 -17.42 -2.16 -21.62
CA HIS A 222 -16.59 -3.37 -21.51
C HIS A 222 -15.77 -3.59 -22.78
#